data_80cd3f7ba5c9b8e3225324d510bd9cce
#
_entry.id   80cd3f7ba5c9b8e3225324d510bd9cce
#
_cell.length_a   1.000
_cell.length_b   1.000
_cell.length_c   1.000
_cell.angle_alpha   90.00
_cell.angle_beta   90.00
_cell.angle_gamma   90.00
#
_symmetry.space_group_name_H-M   'P 1'
#
loop_
_entity.id
_entity.type
_entity.pdbx_description
1 polymer ?
#
loop_
_entity_poly.entity_id
_entity_poly.type
_entity_poly.pdbx_seq_one_letter_code
_entity_poly.pdbx_strand_id
1 'polypeptide(L)'
;MSLEVDIEKKFKGFNLQARFSAGDETLGLLGASGCGKSLTMRSIAGIERPDSGKIVVNGTVFFDRAPGKKARVDLSPQQRKTALLFQNYMLFPNLTVAQNVAAGIAKDVSPADRDAMVQAELKRFGLSGFEKRYPVQLSGGQQQRVALARMLAARPGILMLDEPFSALDAHLKSVLEQNLVSLFDAFRGTILYVSHDIDEALRFCDRIAVVESGHIMEMGTGDDLVNRPQSQAGIKLSGCKNATPAQRRGPHTVWLPKWGVQVETAVEVPEGVKCLGVRAFYLQRADGPGRNCFRMRVDRVSDSRFERTALLGFLDRSPEAAPAIERTEDEMKYLHQHLFWRVDKLKTDAELLPHESEELWIHIPDDKLYLVER
;
A
#
# COMPACT_ATOMS: atom_id res chain seq x y z
N MET A 1 -4.31 -21.96 -6.85
CA MET A 1 -5.61 -21.25 -6.79
C MET A 1 -5.53 -19.99 -7.64
N SER A 2 -6.64 -19.34 -8.01
CA SER A 2 -6.60 -18.16 -8.88
C SER A 2 -7.74 -17.21 -8.57
N LEU A 3 -7.46 -15.92 -8.71
CA LEU A 3 -8.43 -14.83 -8.65
C LEU A 3 -8.31 -14.03 -9.95
N GLU A 4 -9.42 -13.78 -10.62
CA GLU A 4 -9.51 -12.87 -11.76
C GLU A 4 -10.60 -11.84 -11.45
N VAL A 5 -10.25 -10.58 -11.55
CA VAL A 5 -11.15 -9.45 -11.30
C VAL A 5 -11.06 -8.50 -12.47
N ASP A 6 -12.20 -8.20 -13.06
CA ASP A 6 -12.39 -7.15 -14.05
C ASP A 6 -13.77 -6.54 -13.81
N ILE A 7 -13.83 -5.49 -13.00
CA ILE A 7 -15.10 -4.89 -12.54
C ILE A 7 -15.11 -3.39 -12.70
N GLU A 8 -16.29 -2.85 -12.92
CA GLU A 8 -16.57 -1.43 -12.91
C GLU A 8 -17.73 -1.12 -11.95
N LYS A 9 -17.56 -0.04 -11.16
CA LYS A 9 -18.63 0.51 -10.33
C LYS A 9 -18.54 2.02 -10.26
N LYS A 10 -19.65 2.69 -10.58
CA LYS A 10 -19.76 4.15 -10.65
C LYS A 10 -20.46 4.69 -9.41
N PHE A 11 -19.87 5.71 -8.82
CA PHE A 11 -20.45 6.52 -7.76
C PHE A 11 -20.46 7.99 -8.19
N LYS A 12 -21.20 8.83 -7.49
CA LYS A 12 -21.13 10.27 -7.70
C LYS A 12 -19.74 10.80 -7.31
N GLY A 13 -18.93 11.18 -8.31
CA GLY A 13 -17.57 11.71 -8.10
C GLY A 13 -16.47 10.65 -7.97
N PHE A 14 -16.77 9.35 -8.11
CA PHE A 14 -15.78 8.29 -8.03
C PHE A 14 -16.13 7.12 -8.95
N ASN A 15 -15.17 6.59 -9.68
CA ASN A 15 -15.34 5.43 -10.53
C ASN A 15 -14.30 4.36 -10.19
N LEU A 16 -14.75 3.17 -9.78
CA LEU A 16 -13.90 2.02 -9.58
C LEU A 16 -13.76 1.25 -10.88
N GLN A 17 -12.53 1.03 -11.34
CA GLN A 17 -12.18 0.14 -12.45
C GLN A 17 -11.01 -0.75 -11.98
N ALA A 18 -11.34 -1.89 -11.39
CA ALA A 18 -10.35 -2.81 -10.88
C ALA A 18 -10.17 -3.99 -11.84
N ARG A 19 -8.99 -4.07 -12.46
CA ARG A 19 -8.62 -5.17 -13.36
C ARG A 19 -7.28 -5.74 -12.95
N PHE A 20 -7.29 -6.98 -12.44
CA PHE A 20 -6.07 -7.68 -12.02
C PHE A 20 -6.33 -9.18 -11.89
N SER A 21 -5.23 -9.94 -11.79
CA SER A 21 -5.26 -11.37 -11.46
C SER A 21 -4.22 -11.70 -10.41
N ALA A 22 -4.52 -12.69 -9.59
CA ALA A 22 -3.60 -13.27 -8.61
C ALA A 22 -3.65 -14.79 -8.66
N GLY A 23 -2.50 -15.41 -8.46
CA GLY A 23 -2.35 -16.86 -8.36
C GLY A 23 -2.44 -17.34 -6.91
N ASP A 24 -1.66 -18.38 -6.62
CA ASP A 24 -1.44 -18.88 -5.25
C ASP A 24 -0.36 -18.01 -4.59
N GLU A 25 -0.74 -16.80 -4.18
CA GLU A 25 0.15 -15.75 -3.71
C GLU A 25 -0.59 -14.78 -2.78
N THR A 26 0.15 -13.97 -2.03
CA THR A 26 -0.36 -12.80 -1.33
C THR A 26 -0.25 -11.58 -2.23
N LEU A 27 -1.38 -11.07 -2.74
CA LEU A 27 -1.45 -9.84 -3.52
C LEU A 27 -1.86 -8.67 -2.62
N GLY A 28 -0.95 -7.68 -2.48
CA GLY A 28 -1.22 -6.42 -1.80
C GLY A 28 -2.00 -5.44 -2.69
N LEU A 29 -3.05 -4.80 -2.15
CA LEU A 29 -3.65 -3.60 -2.73
C LEU A 29 -3.19 -2.40 -1.91
N LEU A 30 -2.26 -1.63 -2.46
CA LEU A 30 -1.63 -0.48 -1.79
C LEU A 30 -2.17 0.84 -2.35
N GLY A 31 -2.50 1.80 -1.50
CA GLY A 31 -2.97 3.11 -1.95
C GLY A 31 -3.52 3.96 -0.81
N ALA A 32 -3.77 5.24 -1.08
CA ALA A 32 -4.34 6.16 -0.11
C ALA A 32 -5.74 5.74 0.36
N SER A 33 -6.17 6.25 1.52
CA SER A 33 -7.54 6.03 2.00
C SER A 33 -8.56 6.56 0.99
N GLY A 34 -9.64 5.81 0.76
CA GLY A 34 -10.68 6.18 -0.20
C GLY A 34 -10.39 5.88 -1.67
N CYS A 35 -9.22 5.35 -2.04
CA CYS A 35 -8.89 5.07 -3.45
C CYS A 35 -9.59 3.83 -4.05
N GLY A 36 -10.39 3.07 -3.28
CA GLY A 36 -11.21 1.95 -3.80
C GLY A 36 -10.78 0.55 -3.36
N LYS A 37 -9.72 0.37 -2.57
CA LYS A 37 -9.21 -0.95 -2.12
C LYS A 37 -10.27 -1.81 -1.42
N SER A 38 -10.83 -1.30 -0.32
CA SER A 38 -11.87 -2.01 0.45
C SER A 38 -13.14 -2.25 -0.38
N LEU A 39 -13.45 -1.33 -1.30
CA LEU A 39 -14.59 -1.48 -2.22
C LEU A 39 -14.36 -2.66 -3.19
N THR A 40 -13.14 -2.82 -3.70
CA THR A 40 -12.75 -3.96 -4.52
C THR A 40 -12.92 -5.27 -3.75
N MET A 41 -12.43 -5.34 -2.52
CA MET A 41 -12.58 -6.53 -1.68
C MET A 41 -14.03 -6.85 -1.36
N ARG A 42 -14.84 -5.84 -1.01
CA ARG A 42 -16.29 -6.01 -0.77
C ARG A 42 -17.02 -6.49 -2.02
N SER A 43 -16.58 -6.06 -3.20
CA SER A 43 -17.13 -6.53 -4.48
C SER A 43 -16.80 -8.02 -4.71
N ILE A 44 -15.59 -8.46 -4.40
CA ILE A 44 -15.19 -9.87 -4.48
C ILE A 44 -15.98 -10.71 -3.46
N ALA A 45 -16.15 -10.22 -2.24
CA ALA A 45 -16.94 -10.88 -1.20
C ALA A 45 -18.46 -10.92 -1.50
N GLY A 46 -18.95 -10.14 -2.46
CA GLY A 46 -20.38 -10.04 -2.79
C GLY A 46 -21.19 -9.15 -1.85
N ILE A 47 -20.52 -8.39 -0.99
CA ILE A 47 -21.14 -7.39 -0.11
C ILE A 47 -21.52 -6.16 -0.91
N GLU A 48 -20.66 -5.78 -1.85
CA GLU A 48 -20.90 -4.69 -2.79
C GLU A 48 -21.09 -5.25 -4.19
N ARG A 49 -22.06 -4.72 -4.95
CA ARG A 49 -22.39 -5.22 -6.27
C ARG A 49 -21.80 -4.31 -7.35
N PRO A 50 -20.88 -4.81 -8.21
CA PRO A 50 -20.41 -4.04 -9.37
C PRO A 50 -21.53 -3.70 -10.36
N ASP A 51 -21.36 -2.62 -11.12
CA ASP A 51 -22.30 -2.25 -12.18
C ASP A 51 -22.10 -3.11 -13.42
N SER A 52 -20.86 -3.52 -13.68
CA SER A 52 -20.50 -4.44 -14.77
C SER A 52 -19.18 -5.17 -14.46
N GLY A 53 -18.89 -6.19 -15.24
CA GLY A 53 -17.64 -6.92 -15.20
C GLY A 53 -17.77 -8.38 -14.77
N LYS A 54 -16.64 -8.98 -14.41
CA LYS A 54 -16.54 -10.40 -14.07
C LYS A 54 -15.60 -10.62 -12.88
N ILE A 55 -15.98 -11.54 -11.99
CA ILE A 55 -15.15 -12.01 -10.89
C ILE A 55 -15.13 -13.54 -10.95
N VAL A 56 -13.92 -14.11 -11.00
CA VAL A 56 -13.71 -15.57 -10.99
C VAL A 56 -12.75 -15.92 -9.86
N VAL A 57 -13.11 -16.90 -9.06
CA VAL A 57 -12.26 -17.42 -7.98
C VAL A 57 -12.17 -18.94 -8.13
N ASN A 58 -10.96 -19.47 -8.28
CA ASN A 58 -10.71 -20.90 -8.45
C ASN A 58 -11.56 -21.55 -9.56
N GLY A 59 -11.71 -20.85 -10.70
CA GLY A 59 -12.53 -21.28 -11.84
C GLY A 59 -14.04 -21.09 -11.64
N THR A 60 -14.52 -20.73 -10.46
CA THR A 60 -15.92 -20.44 -10.19
C THR A 60 -16.25 -18.99 -10.47
N VAL A 61 -17.24 -18.73 -11.34
CA VAL A 61 -17.71 -17.37 -11.62
C VAL A 61 -18.57 -16.91 -10.44
N PHE A 62 -18.12 -15.88 -9.74
CA PHE A 62 -18.85 -15.26 -8.62
C PHE A 62 -19.81 -14.18 -9.09
N PHE A 63 -19.38 -13.44 -10.10
CA PHE A 63 -20.14 -12.35 -10.70
C PHE A 63 -19.85 -12.28 -12.21
N ASP A 64 -20.88 -12.08 -13.02
CA ASP A 64 -20.78 -11.82 -14.46
C ASP A 64 -21.94 -10.92 -14.91
N ARG A 65 -21.63 -9.71 -15.33
CA ARG A 65 -22.60 -8.73 -15.80
C ARG A 65 -22.01 -7.86 -16.90
N ALA A 66 -22.61 -7.90 -18.09
CA ALA A 66 -22.28 -6.95 -19.15
C ALA A 66 -22.87 -5.56 -18.85
N PRO A 67 -22.20 -4.46 -19.28
CA PRO A 67 -22.70 -3.09 -19.11
C PRO A 67 -24.16 -2.92 -19.55
N GLY A 68 -24.99 -2.31 -18.70
CA GLY A 68 -26.41 -2.06 -18.98
C GLY A 68 -27.33 -3.30 -19.03
N LYS A 69 -26.80 -4.51 -18.75
CA LYS A 69 -27.60 -5.76 -18.78
C LYS A 69 -27.85 -6.29 -17.35
N LYS A 70 -28.77 -7.24 -17.23
CA LYS A 70 -28.92 -8.03 -15.99
C LYS A 70 -27.71 -8.94 -15.80
N ALA A 71 -27.35 -9.22 -14.55
CA ALA A 71 -26.28 -10.15 -14.25
C ALA A 71 -26.65 -11.57 -14.76
N ARG A 72 -25.68 -12.24 -15.38
CA ARG A 72 -25.77 -13.66 -15.75
C ARG A 72 -25.50 -14.54 -14.53
N VAL A 73 -24.54 -14.13 -13.71
CA VAL A 73 -24.17 -14.75 -12.45
C VAL A 73 -24.00 -13.67 -11.40
N ASP A 74 -24.53 -13.89 -10.20
CA ASP A 74 -24.38 -13.01 -9.05
C ASP A 74 -24.57 -13.83 -7.77
N LEU A 75 -23.50 -14.51 -7.35
CA LEU A 75 -23.52 -15.34 -6.15
C LEU A 75 -23.64 -14.47 -4.90
N SER A 76 -24.50 -14.89 -3.98
CA SER A 76 -24.57 -14.25 -2.66
C SER A 76 -23.25 -14.41 -1.87
N PRO A 77 -22.96 -13.55 -0.88
CA PRO A 77 -21.75 -13.67 -0.07
C PRO A 77 -21.55 -15.06 0.54
N GLN A 78 -22.64 -15.70 0.97
CA GLN A 78 -22.63 -17.05 1.57
C GLN A 78 -22.21 -18.14 0.56
N GLN A 79 -22.54 -17.96 -0.71
CA GLN A 79 -22.20 -18.90 -1.78
C GLN A 79 -20.75 -18.75 -2.25
N ARG A 80 -20.11 -17.58 -2.05
CA ARG A 80 -18.76 -17.28 -2.56
C ARG A 80 -17.64 -17.98 -1.79
N LYS A 81 -17.91 -18.52 -0.59
CA LYS A 81 -16.91 -19.18 0.28
C LYS A 81 -15.62 -18.36 0.41
N THR A 82 -15.76 -17.07 0.64
CA THR A 82 -14.65 -16.14 0.91
C THR A 82 -14.56 -15.87 2.40
N ALA A 83 -13.34 -15.58 2.90
CA ALA A 83 -13.18 -15.06 4.25
C ALA A 83 -12.64 -13.63 4.20
N LEU A 84 -13.31 -12.72 4.87
CA LEU A 84 -12.95 -11.31 4.94
C LEU A 84 -12.76 -10.90 6.41
N LEU A 85 -11.53 -10.45 6.72
CA LEU A 85 -11.24 -9.80 8.01
C LEU A 85 -11.54 -8.31 7.88
N PHE A 86 -12.50 -7.85 8.64
CA PHE A 86 -12.82 -6.43 8.78
C PHE A 86 -11.94 -5.78 9.85
N GLN A 87 -11.73 -4.49 9.74
CA GLN A 87 -10.94 -3.67 10.64
C GLN A 87 -11.34 -3.80 12.13
N ASN A 88 -12.63 -4.04 12.42
CA ASN A 88 -13.20 -4.20 13.76
C ASN A 88 -13.48 -5.67 14.14
N TYR A 89 -12.84 -6.63 13.45
CA TYR A 89 -12.93 -8.10 13.67
C TYR A 89 -14.33 -8.71 13.58
N MET A 90 -15.39 -7.96 13.76
CA MET A 90 -16.80 -8.35 13.67
C MET A 90 -17.11 -9.69 14.39
N LEU A 91 -16.62 -9.84 15.61
CA LEU A 91 -16.99 -10.99 16.46
C LEU A 91 -18.46 -10.88 16.89
N PHE A 92 -19.12 -12.01 17.01
CA PHE A 92 -20.46 -12.09 17.57
C PHE A 92 -20.39 -11.87 19.09
N PRO A 93 -20.88 -10.75 19.64
CA PRO A 93 -20.65 -10.40 21.03
C PRO A 93 -21.33 -11.34 22.02
N ASN A 94 -22.43 -11.97 21.60
CA ASN A 94 -23.24 -12.88 22.41
C ASN A 94 -22.85 -14.36 22.26
N LEU A 95 -21.80 -14.65 21.48
CA LEU A 95 -21.23 -15.98 21.31
C LEU A 95 -19.90 -16.09 22.03
N THR A 96 -19.65 -17.27 22.61
CA THR A 96 -18.33 -17.57 23.19
C THR A 96 -17.25 -17.66 22.10
N VAL A 97 -15.98 -17.74 22.50
CA VAL A 97 -14.84 -17.95 21.59
C VAL A 97 -15.05 -19.19 20.73
N ALA A 98 -15.38 -20.34 21.35
CA ALA A 98 -15.63 -21.57 20.59
C ALA A 98 -16.82 -21.43 19.63
N GLN A 99 -17.88 -20.77 20.04
CA GLN A 99 -19.07 -20.54 19.21
C GLN A 99 -18.78 -19.55 18.07
N ASN A 100 -17.93 -18.51 18.29
CA ASN A 100 -17.47 -17.63 17.24
C ASN A 100 -16.70 -18.39 16.16
N VAL A 101 -15.76 -19.27 16.54
CA VAL A 101 -15.03 -20.11 15.59
C VAL A 101 -15.96 -21.09 14.87
N ALA A 102 -16.86 -21.76 15.61
CA ALA A 102 -17.84 -22.69 15.05
C ALA A 102 -18.79 -22.04 14.04
N ALA A 103 -19.08 -20.74 14.19
CA ALA A 103 -19.91 -19.99 13.25
C ALA A 103 -19.30 -19.88 11.83
N GLY A 104 -17.97 -20.06 11.68
CA GLY A 104 -17.30 -20.16 10.39
C GLY A 104 -17.48 -21.51 9.69
N ILE A 105 -17.81 -22.56 10.42
CA ILE A 105 -17.87 -23.93 9.88
C ILE A 105 -19.22 -24.16 9.19
N ALA A 106 -19.18 -24.81 8.03
CA ALA A 106 -20.36 -25.14 7.25
C ALA A 106 -21.37 -25.98 8.07
N LYS A 107 -22.69 -25.77 7.85
CA LYS A 107 -23.74 -26.37 8.66
C LYS A 107 -23.88 -27.88 8.47
N ASP A 108 -23.43 -28.43 7.37
CA ASP A 108 -23.46 -29.84 6.99
C ASP A 108 -22.35 -30.69 7.64
N VAL A 109 -21.40 -30.05 8.36
CA VAL A 109 -20.36 -30.76 9.13
C VAL A 109 -20.95 -31.39 10.40
N SER A 110 -20.59 -32.66 10.66
CA SER A 110 -21.05 -33.39 11.86
C SER A 110 -20.66 -32.64 13.15
N PRO A 111 -21.44 -32.76 14.25
CA PRO A 111 -21.08 -32.14 15.52
C PRO A 111 -19.68 -32.51 16.02
N ALA A 112 -19.29 -33.77 15.92
CA ALA A 112 -18.00 -34.27 16.38
C ALA A 112 -16.84 -33.67 15.55
N ASP A 113 -16.98 -33.63 14.22
CA ASP A 113 -15.99 -33.03 13.34
C ASP A 113 -15.90 -31.50 13.55
N ARG A 114 -17.05 -30.85 13.76
CA ARG A 114 -17.13 -29.43 14.08
C ARG A 114 -16.35 -29.07 15.34
N ASP A 115 -16.55 -29.84 16.42
CA ASP A 115 -15.82 -29.63 17.67
C ASP A 115 -14.32 -29.88 17.48
N ALA A 116 -13.92 -30.91 16.75
CA ALA A 116 -12.53 -31.19 16.44
C ALA A 116 -11.89 -30.04 15.64
N MET A 117 -12.58 -29.48 14.63
CA MET A 117 -12.13 -28.33 13.86
C MET A 117 -11.99 -27.08 14.75
N VAL A 118 -12.96 -26.82 15.62
CA VAL A 118 -12.88 -25.66 16.55
C VAL A 118 -11.66 -25.81 17.46
N GLN A 119 -11.44 -26.97 18.08
CA GLN A 119 -10.30 -27.20 18.97
C GLN A 119 -8.96 -27.07 18.21
N ALA A 120 -8.88 -27.56 16.98
CA ALA A 120 -7.68 -27.43 16.16
C ALA A 120 -7.33 -25.94 15.88
N GLU A 121 -8.33 -25.13 15.52
CA GLU A 121 -8.09 -23.70 15.24
C GLU A 121 -7.81 -22.93 16.55
N LEU A 122 -8.49 -23.23 17.65
CA LEU A 122 -8.19 -22.62 18.94
C LEU A 122 -6.75 -22.91 19.40
N LYS A 123 -6.30 -24.15 19.23
CA LYS A 123 -4.91 -24.54 19.53
C LYS A 123 -3.92 -23.80 18.62
N ARG A 124 -4.19 -23.73 17.32
CA ARG A 124 -3.36 -23.05 16.33
C ARG A 124 -3.10 -21.58 16.69
N PHE A 125 -4.14 -20.88 17.14
CA PHE A 125 -4.05 -19.46 17.49
C PHE A 125 -3.77 -19.20 18.99
N GLY A 126 -3.38 -20.23 19.76
CA GLY A 126 -3.04 -20.08 21.18
C GLY A 126 -4.21 -19.60 22.02
N LEU A 127 -5.41 -20.08 21.71
CA LEU A 127 -6.68 -19.76 22.40
C LEU A 127 -7.22 -20.91 23.26
N SER A 128 -6.43 -21.98 23.47
CA SER A 128 -6.79 -23.06 24.38
C SER A 128 -7.01 -22.52 25.80
N GLY A 129 -8.10 -22.92 26.43
CA GLY A 129 -8.54 -22.43 27.74
C GLY A 129 -9.40 -21.15 27.69
N PHE A 130 -9.65 -20.61 26.49
CA PHE A 130 -10.52 -19.42 26.29
C PHE A 130 -11.90 -19.80 25.70
N GLU A 131 -12.19 -21.06 25.48
CA GLU A 131 -13.34 -21.58 24.73
C GLU A 131 -14.68 -20.99 25.20
N LYS A 132 -14.84 -20.83 26.51
CA LYS A 132 -16.07 -20.37 27.16
C LYS A 132 -16.14 -18.84 27.37
N ARG A 133 -15.05 -18.10 27.06
CA ARG A 133 -15.05 -16.64 27.23
C ARG A 133 -15.85 -15.96 26.11
N TYR A 134 -16.37 -14.79 26.41
CA TYR A 134 -17.03 -13.90 25.47
C TYR A 134 -16.05 -12.86 24.94
N PRO A 135 -16.27 -12.24 23.75
CA PRO A 135 -15.40 -11.23 23.17
C PRO A 135 -15.04 -10.08 24.12
N VAL A 136 -15.99 -9.60 24.93
CA VAL A 136 -15.79 -8.54 25.90
C VAL A 136 -14.76 -8.89 27.00
N GLN A 137 -14.48 -10.16 27.20
CA GLN A 137 -13.53 -10.67 28.19
C GLN A 137 -12.11 -10.88 27.60
N LEU A 138 -11.90 -10.48 26.34
CA LEU A 138 -10.68 -10.67 25.58
C LEU A 138 -9.96 -9.35 25.31
N SER A 139 -8.63 -9.38 25.30
CA SER A 139 -7.85 -8.28 24.76
C SER A 139 -8.07 -8.13 23.25
N GLY A 140 -7.78 -6.97 22.66
CA GLY A 140 -7.90 -6.74 21.20
C GLY A 140 -7.15 -7.79 20.36
N GLY A 141 -5.92 -8.14 20.77
CA GLY A 141 -5.16 -9.20 20.10
C GLY A 141 -5.77 -10.60 20.24
N GLN A 142 -6.42 -10.90 21.36
CA GLN A 142 -7.16 -12.17 21.51
C GLN A 142 -8.41 -12.17 20.63
N GLN A 143 -9.15 -11.06 20.56
CA GLN A 143 -10.30 -10.92 19.68
C GLN A 143 -9.92 -11.12 18.21
N GLN A 144 -8.81 -10.54 17.78
CA GLN A 144 -8.32 -10.75 16.43
C GLN A 144 -7.98 -12.22 16.16
N ARG A 145 -7.26 -12.89 17.07
CA ARG A 145 -6.96 -14.32 16.93
C ARG A 145 -8.21 -15.18 16.83
N VAL A 146 -9.27 -14.85 17.55
CA VAL A 146 -10.58 -15.51 17.40
C VAL A 146 -11.17 -15.27 16.00
N ALA A 147 -11.08 -14.06 15.47
CA ALA A 147 -11.56 -13.75 14.12
C ALA A 147 -10.77 -14.51 13.04
N LEU A 148 -9.44 -14.59 13.17
CA LEU A 148 -8.59 -15.39 12.27
C LEU A 148 -8.91 -16.88 12.35
N ALA A 149 -9.09 -17.43 13.57
CA ALA A 149 -9.51 -18.82 13.77
C ALA A 149 -10.87 -19.10 13.10
N ARG A 150 -11.85 -18.20 13.24
CA ARG A 150 -13.15 -18.29 12.55
C ARG A 150 -13.01 -18.28 11.03
N MET A 151 -12.13 -17.45 10.50
CA MET A 151 -11.87 -17.35 9.06
C MET A 151 -11.31 -18.66 8.49
N LEU A 152 -10.30 -19.25 9.13
CA LEU A 152 -9.71 -20.52 8.67
C LEU A 152 -10.63 -21.71 8.87
N ALA A 153 -11.42 -21.72 9.94
CA ALA A 153 -12.43 -22.75 10.18
C ALA A 153 -13.46 -22.85 9.04
N ALA A 154 -13.71 -21.74 8.33
CA ALA A 154 -14.61 -21.71 7.18
C ALA A 154 -14.03 -22.42 5.93
N ARG A 155 -12.75 -22.80 5.93
CA ARG A 155 -12.02 -23.35 4.76
C ARG A 155 -12.29 -22.56 3.49
N PRO A 156 -11.98 -21.27 3.46
CA PRO A 156 -12.32 -20.41 2.34
C PRO A 156 -11.47 -20.72 1.10
N GLY A 157 -11.99 -20.37 -0.08
CA GLY A 157 -11.23 -20.43 -1.34
C GLY A 157 -10.29 -19.24 -1.55
N ILE A 158 -10.48 -18.15 -0.78
CA ILE A 158 -9.66 -16.93 -0.80
C ILE A 158 -9.74 -16.25 0.56
N LEU A 159 -8.59 -15.74 1.04
CA LEU A 159 -8.53 -14.87 2.22
C LEU A 159 -8.44 -13.40 1.81
N MET A 160 -9.11 -12.54 2.54
CA MET A 160 -9.08 -11.09 2.31
C MET A 160 -8.89 -10.37 3.65
N LEU A 161 -7.90 -9.49 3.73
CA LEU A 161 -7.51 -8.76 4.93
C LEU A 161 -7.59 -7.26 4.66
N ASP A 162 -8.56 -6.57 5.26
CA ASP A 162 -8.79 -5.13 5.04
C ASP A 162 -8.16 -4.32 6.18
N GLU A 163 -6.97 -3.75 5.91
CA GLU A 163 -6.17 -2.93 6.85
C GLU A 163 -6.06 -3.56 8.26
N PRO A 164 -5.51 -4.78 8.39
CA PRO A 164 -5.56 -5.55 9.63
C PRO A 164 -4.85 -4.89 10.83
N PHE A 165 -3.99 -3.89 10.59
CA PHE A 165 -3.22 -3.21 11.64
C PHE A 165 -3.61 -1.76 11.90
N SER A 166 -4.55 -1.19 11.14
CA SER A 166 -4.84 0.26 11.15
C SER A 166 -5.36 0.84 12.47
N ALA A 167 -5.86 -0.01 13.38
CA ALA A 167 -6.44 0.40 14.65
C ALA A 167 -5.60 0.04 15.88
N LEU A 168 -4.30 -0.30 15.69
CA LEU A 168 -3.48 -0.91 16.73
C LEU A 168 -2.32 -0.01 17.15
N ASP A 169 -1.98 -0.06 18.44
CA ASP A 169 -0.72 0.48 18.93
C ASP A 169 0.49 -0.39 18.49
N ALA A 170 1.68 0.20 18.55
CA ALA A 170 2.90 -0.43 18.05
C ALA A 170 3.24 -1.76 18.75
N HIS A 171 2.86 -1.94 20.01
CA HIS A 171 3.13 -3.18 20.76
C HIS A 171 2.21 -4.30 20.31
N LEU A 172 0.92 -4.02 20.16
CA LEU A 172 -0.05 -4.98 19.63
C LEU A 172 0.25 -5.33 18.16
N LYS A 173 0.71 -4.35 17.35
CA LYS A 173 1.07 -4.57 15.95
C LYS A 173 2.09 -5.70 15.80
N SER A 174 3.18 -5.72 16.58
CA SER A 174 4.24 -6.75 16.50
C SER A 174 3.73 -8.17 16.82
N VAL A 175 2.86 -8.30 17.81
CA VAL A 175 2.25 -9.61 18.17
C VAL A 175 1.34 -10.10 17.06
N LEU A 176 0.61 -9.18 16.43
CA LEU A 176 -0.34 -9.51 15.37
C LEU A 176 0.35 -9.83 14.04
N GLU A 177 1.47 -9.17 13.75
CA GLU A 177 2.32 -9.52 12.61
C GLU A 177 2.73 -11.01 12.65
N GLN A 178 3.16 -11.51 13.82
CA GLN A 178 3.49 -12.93 13.99
C GLN A 178 2.28 -13.85 13.75
N ASN A 179 1.09 -13.45 14.20
CA ASN A 179 -0.13 -14.22 13.97
C ASN A 179 -0.50 -14.27 12.48
N LEU A 180 -0.28 -13.18 11.73
CA LEU A 180 -0.52 -13.15 10.28
C LEU A 180 0.50 -14.00 9.50
N VAL A 181 1.78 -13.99 9.89
CA VAL A 181 2.77 -14.91 9.31
C VAL A 181 2.29 -16.35 9.47
N SER A 182 1.89 -16.75 10.69
CA SER A 182 1.35 -18.10 10.93
C SER A 182 0.08 -18.41 10.13
N LEU A 183 -0.77 -17.40 9.88
CA LEU A 183 -1.95 -17.54 9.02
C LEU A 183 -1.54 -17.79 7.57
N PHE A 184 -0.58 -17.01 7.04
CA PHE A 184 -0.13 -17.12 5.64
C PHE A 184 0.56 -18.46 5.40
N ASP A 185 1.39 -18.92 6.34
CA ASP A 185 2.02 -20.25 6.28
C ASP A 185 1.00 -21.39 6.30
N ALA A 186 -0.12 -21.20 7.00
CA ALA A 186 -1.16 -22.22 7.13
C ALA A 186 -2.14 -22.24 5.96
N PHE A 187 -2.33 -21.13 5.28
CA PHE A 187 -3.27 -21.00 4.16
C PHE A 187 -2.54 -21.21 2.83
N ARG A 188 -3.02 -22.18 2.07
CA ARG A 188 -2.57 -22.41 0.70
C ARG A 188 -3.63 -21.90 -0.26
N GLY A 189 -3.35 -20.78 -0.91
CA GLY A 189 -4.28 -20.13 -1.81
C GLY A 189 -4.04 -18.64 -1.98
N THR A 190 -4.92 -17.98 -2.69
CA THR A 190 -4.83 -16.54 -2.94
C THR A 190 -5.21 -15.76 -1.68
N ILE A 191 -4.34 -14.84 -1.27
CA ILE A 191 -4.59 -13.87 -0.20
C ILE A 191 -4.63 -12.48 -0.81
N LEU A 192 -5.68 -11.71 -0.56
CA LEU A 192 -5.72 -10.27 -0.83
C LEU A 192 -5.46 -9.51 0.47
N TYR A 193 -4.44 -8.66 0.43
CA TYR A 193 -4.02 -7.85 1.56
C TYR A 193 -4.18 -6.37 1.23
N VAL A 194 -5.02 -5.66 1.95
CA VAL A 194 -5.18 -4.20 1.77
C VAL A 194 -4.40 -3.45 2.83
N SER A 195 -3.57 -2.52 2.41
CA SER A 195 -2.87 -1.58 3.28
C SER A 195 -2.70 -0.21 2.63
N HIS A 196 -2.43 0.79 3.43
CA HIS A 196 -1.91 2.09 3.01
C HIS A 196 -0.42 2.26 3.41
N ASP A 197 0.14 1.27 4.12
CA ASP A 197 1.51 1.23 4.61
C ASP A 197 2.36 0.35 3.67
N ILE A 198 3.38 0.97 3.06
CA ILE A 198 4.29 0.27 2.14
C ILE A 198 5.12 -0.80 2.86
N ASP A 199 5.55 -0.55 4.10
CA ASP A 199 6.39 -1.49 4.85
C ASP A 199 5.62 -2.77 5.18
N GLU A 200 4.31 -2.66 5.45
CA GLU A 200 3.42 -3.83 5.57
C GLU A 200 3.32 -4.59 4.25
N ALA A 201 3.08 -3.88 3.14
CA ALA A 201 2.95 -4.51 1.84
C ALA A 201 4.24 -5.21 1.40
N LEU A 202 5.42 -4.60 1.64
CA LEU A 202 6.73 -5.20 1.35
C LEU A 202 7.03 -6.43 2.20
N ARG A 203 6.50 -6.48 3.42
CA ARG A 203 6.73 -7.59 4.36
C ARG A 203 5.84 -8.80 4.08
N PHE A 204 4.60 -8.57 3.69
CA PHE A 204 3.58 -9.62 3.65
C PHE A 204 3.13 -10.02 2.24
N CYS A 205 3.43 -9.23 1.21
CA CYS A 205 2.91 -9.46 -0.12
C CYS A 205 4.00 -9.93 -1.09
N ASP A 206 3.68 -10.95 -1.87
CA ASP A 206 4.53 -11.43 -2.97
C ASP A 206 4.52 -10.44 -4.14
N ARG A 207 3.32 -9.88 -4.41
CA ARG A 207 3.10 -8.82 -5.41
C ARG A 207 2.21 -7.73 -4.83
N ILE A 208 2.39 -6.52 -5.36
CA ILE A 208 1.67 -5.33 -4.90
C ILE A 208 1.03 -4.65 -6.12
N ALA A 209 -0.26 -4.37 -6.04
CA ALA A 209 -1.00 -3.54 -6.98
C ALA A 209 -1.21 -2.15 -6.37
N VAL A 210 -0.69 -1.13 -7.03
CA VAL A 210 -0.87 0.28 -6.63
C VAL A 210 -2.22 0.77 -7.12
N VAL A 211 -3.05 1.23 -6.19
CA VAL A 211 -4.42 1.71 -6.46
C VAL A 211 -4.47 3.23 -6.25
N GLU A 212 -4.88 3.96 -7.28
CA GLU A 212 -5.14 5.41 -7.21
C GLU A 212 -6.47 5.74 -7.90
N SER A 213 -7.33 6.50 -7.23
CA SER A 213 -8.60 7.00 -7.78
C SER A 213 -9.48 5.93 -8.45
N GLY A 214 -9.50 4.72 -7.89
CA GLY A 214 -10.30 3.60 -8.39
C GLY A 214 -9.65 2.75 -9.48
N HIS A 215 -8.41 3.03 -9.84
CA HIS A 215 -7.67 2.33 -10.90
C HIS A 215 -6.43 1.62 -10.36
N ILE A 216 -6.07 0.51 -10.99
CA ILE A 216 -4.76 -0.12 -10.80
C ILE A 216 -3.75 0.62 -11.69
N MET A 217 -2.82 1.34 -11.07
CA MET A 217 -1.81 2.14 -11.78
C MET A 217 -0.64 1.29 -12.24
N GLU A 218 -0.18 0.38 -11.39
CA GLU A 218 0.89 -0.57 -11.67
C GLU A 218 0.79 -1.78 -10.76
N MET A 219 1.46 -2.87 -11.12
CA MET A 219 1.52 -4.08 -10.32
C MET A 219 2.86 -4.79 -10.56
N GLY A 220 3.53 -5.16 -9.48
CA GLY A 220 4.82 -5.84 -9.51
C GLY A 220 5.20 -6.42 -8.16
N THR A 221 6.43 -6.91 -8.03
CA THR A 221 7.02 -7.30 -6.75
C THR A 221 7.32 -6.07 -5.91
N GLY A 222 7.60 -6.26 -4.62
CA GLY A 222 8.07 -5.17 -3.76
C GLY A 222 9.33 -4.50 -4.30
N ASP A 223 10.26 -5.29 -4.85
CA ASP A 223 11.48 -4.77 -5.47
C ASP A 223 11.17 -3.90 -6.70
N ASP A 224 10.26 -4.33 -7.57
CA ASP A 224 9.84 -3.54 -8.72
C ASP A 224 9.27 -2.20 -8.29
N LEU A 225 8.37 -2.19 -7.31
CA LEU A 225 7.72 -0.97 -6.83
C LEU A 225 8.72 0.01 -6.19
N VAL A 226 9.70 -0.52 -5.45
CA VAL A 226 10.70 0.32 -4.77
C VAL A 226 11.78 0.81 -5.73
N ASN A 227 12.31 -0.07 -6.59
CA ASN A 227 13.50 0.22 -7.39
C ASN A 227 13.19 0.57 -8.85
N ARG A 228 12.01 0.22 -9.36
CA ARG A 228 11.60 0.44 -10.77
C ARG A 228 10.13 0.85 -10.88
N PRO A 229 9.67 1.88 -10.11
CA PRO A 229 8.28 2.32 -10.17
C PRO A 229 7.91 2.76 -11.58
N GLN A 230 6.68 2.43 -12.01
CA GLN A 230 6.19 2.72 -13.36
C GLN A 230 5.11 3.81 -13.38
N SER A 231 4.71 4.31 -12.20
CA SER A 231 3.70 5.34 -12.05
C SER A 231 4.07 6.38 -11.00
N GLN A 232 3.51 7.58 -11.12
CA GLN A 232 3.66 8.62 -10.10
C GLN A 232 3.10 8.16 -8.74
N ALA A 233 2.01 7.39 -8.75
CA ALA A 233 1.45 6.81 -7.54
C ALA A 233 2.44 5.83 -6.90
N GLY A 234 3.09 4.96 -7.68
CA GLY A 234 4.14 4.06 -7.20
C GLY A 234 5.33 4.79 -6.61
N ILE A 235 5.84 5.81 -7.29
CA ILE A 235 6.91 6.67 -6.77
C ILE A 235 6.54 7.22 -5.38
N LYS A 236 5.34 7.81 -5.23
CA LYS A 236 4.89 8.39 -3.96
C LYS A 236 4.68 7.35 -2.87
N LEU A 237 3.97 6.27 -3.19
CA LEU A 237 3.66 5.21 -2.23
C LEU A 237 4.89 4.41 -1.80
N SER A 238 5.91 4.27 -2.66
CA SER A 238 7.20 3.66 -2.28
C SER A 238 8.08 4.55 -1.40
N GLY A 239 7.55 5.66 -0.86
CA GLY A 239 8.24 6.54 0.08
C GLY A 239 9.18 7.57 -0.57
N CYS A 240 9.13 7.74 -1.88
CA CYS A 240 9.90 8.79 -2.56
C CYS A 240 9.22 10.15 -2.37
N LYS A 241 9.79 10.98 -1.49
CA LYS A 241 9.26 12.33 -1.18
C LYS A 241 9.57 13.35 -2.26
N ASN A 242 10.66 13.18 -3.00
CA ASN A 242 11.08 14.07 -4.08
C ASN A 242 10.50 13.58 -5.41
N ALA A 243 9.28 13.94 -5.70
CA ALA A 243 8.62 13.66 -6.96
C ALA A 243 8.03 14.95 -7.55
N THR A 244 8.35 15.24 -8.82
CA THR A 244 7.97 16.49 -9.47
C THR A 244 7.54 16.26 -10.93
N PRO A 245 6.62 17.06 -11.48
CA PRO A 245 6.36 17.06 -12.92
C PRO A 245 7.62 17.24 -13.72
N ALA A 246 7.75 16.50 -14.83
CA ALA A 246 8.92 16.47 -15.67
C ALA A 246 8.55 16.66 -17.14
N GLN A 247 9.41 17.34 -17.90
CA GLN A 247 9.26 17.59 -19.33
C GLN A 247 10.58 17.23 -20.04
N ARG A 248 10.49 16.41 -21.08
CA ARG A 248 11.65 16.06 -21.90
C ARG A 248 12.17 17.30 -22.64
N ARG A 249 13.47 17.60 -22.51
CA ARG A 249 14.20 18.65 -23.27
C ARG A 249 15.22 18.07 -24.24
N GLY A 250 15.62 16.80 -24.04
CA GLY A 250 16.55 16.08 -24.87
C GLY A 250 16.60 14.59 -24.55
N PRO A 251 17.40 13.79 -25.25
CA PRO A 251 17.49 12.37 -25.01
C PRO A 251 17.88 12.00 -23.58
N HIS A 252 18.74 12.81 -22.96
CA HIS A 252 19.23 12.62 -21.59
C HIS A 252 19.00 13.86 -20.72
N THR A 253 17.96 14.65 -21.00
CA THR A 253 17.75 15.93 -20.33
C THR A 253 16.29 16.15 -20.01
N VAL A 254 15.99 16.47 -18.75
CA VAL A 254 14.65 16.70 -18.22
C VAL A 254 14.58 18.09 -17.61
N TRP A 255 13.57 18.84 -17.96
CA TRP A 255 13.17 20.08 -17.31
C TRP A 255 12.16 19.81 -16.18
N LEU A 256 12.39 20.42 -15.03
CA LEU A 256 11.57 20.25 -13.82
C LEU A 256 10.94 21.61 -13.45
N PRO A 257 9.73 21.92 -13.96
CA PRO A 257 9.14 23.25 -13.84
C PRO A 257 8.94 23.73 -12.40
N LYS A 258 8.59 22.83 -11.48
CA LYS A 258 8.36 23.19 -10.07
C LYS A 258 9.66 23.49 -9.34
N TRP A 259 10.74 22.78 -9.64
CA TRP A 259 12.05 23.02 -9.04
C TRP A 259 12.79 24.16 -9.76
N GLY A 260 12.46 24.41 -11.04
CA GLY A 260 13.07 25.46 -11.84
C GLY A 260 14.48 25.12 -12.32
N VAL A 261 14.78 23.84 -12.47
CA VAL A 261 16.09 23.33 -12.85
C VAL A 261 15.99 22.28 -13.95
N GLN A 262 17.10 22.09 -14.67
CA GLN A 262 17.29 21.02 -15.63
C GLN A 262 18.19 19.96 -15.02
N VAL A 263 17.84 18.68 -15.23
CA VAL A 263 18.61 17.53 -14.73
C VAL A 263 19.00 16.64 -15.90
N GLU A 264 20.23 16.17 -15.90
CA GLU A 264 20.71 15.15 -16.82
C GLU A 264 20.46 13.75 -16.27
N THR A 265 20.20 12.79 -17.15
CA THR A 265 19.83 11.41 -16.80
C THR A 265 20.80 10.42 -17.41
N ALA A 266 21.15 9.36 -16.68
CA ALA A 266 21.98 8.27 -17.19
C ALA A 266 21.27 7.45 -18.28
N VAL A 267 19.94 7.33 -18.16
CA VAL A 267 19.09 6.62 -19.13
C VAL A 267 18.39 7.60 -20.07
N GLU A 268 17.98 7.11 -21.24
CA GLU A 268 17.21 7.92 -22.18
C GLU A 268 15.86 8.31 -21.56
N VAL A 269 15.49 9.59 -21.71
CA VAL A 269 14.23 10.14 -21.22
C VAL A 269 13.08 9.69 -22.12
N PRO A 270 12.05 8.99 -21.58
CA PRO A 270 10.87 8.62 -22.36
C PRO A 270 10.20 9.85 -22.99
N GLU A 271 9.63 9.68 -24.21
CA GLU A 271 8.92 10.78 -24.87
C GLU A 271 7.72 11.29 -24.10
N GLY A 272 7.01 10.37 -23.44
CA GLY A 272 5.82 10.62 -22.63
C GLY A 272 6.10 10.93 -21.15
N VAL A 273 7.33 11.26 -20.76
CA VAL A 273 7.69 11.50 -19.35
C VAL A 273 6.77 12.56 -18.72
N LYS A 274 6.19 12.25 -17.57
CA LYS A 274 5.31 13.16 -16.81
C LYS A 274 5.86 13.52 -15.44
N CYS A 275 6.65 12.61 -14.85
CA CYS A 275 7.16 12.79 -13.50
C CYS A 275 8.58 12.26 -13.40
N LEU A 276 9.41 12.99 -12.63
CA LEU A 276 10.71 12.54 -12.14
C LEU A 276 10.63 12.37 -10.62
N GLY A 277 11.21 11.28 -10.13
CA GLY A 277 11.41 11.02 -8.72
C GLY A 277 12.87 10.77 -8.38
N VAL A 278 13.29 11.19 -7.18
CA VAL A 278 14.60 10.85 -6.59
C VAL A 278 14.46 10.64 -5.08
N ARG A 279 15.02 9.57 -4.54
CA ARG A 279 14.92 9.32 -3.09
C ARG A 279 15.79 10.28 -2.29
N ALA A 280 15.27 10.75 -1.17
CA ALA A 280 15.90 11.72 -0.30
C ALA A 280 17.29 11.29 0.21
N PHE A 281 17.56 10.00 0.35
CA PHE A 281 18.85 9.48 0.81
C PHE A 281 19.88 9.24 -0.30
N TYR A 282 19.49 9.41 -1.59
CA TYR A 282 20.44 9.36 -2.70
C TYR A 282 21.12 10.71 -2.96
N LEU A 283 20.54 11.81 -2.46
CA LEU A 283 21.14 13.13 -2.60
C LEU A 283 22.45 13.20 -1.83
N GLN A 284 23.45 13.84 -2.42
CA GLN A 284 24.80 13.94 -1.88
C GLN A 284 25.24 15.39 -1.77
N ARG A 285 25.98 15.72 -0.71
CA ARG A 285 26.68 16.99 -0.61
C ARG A 285 27.78 17.04 -1.67
N ALA A 286 27.95 18.17 -2.33
CA ALA A 286 28.99 18.42 -3.32
C ALA A 286 29.84 19.64 -2.91
N ASP A 287 31.06 19.69 -3.40
CA ASP A 287 32.01 20.77 -3.06
C ASP A 287 31.81 22.05 -3.92
N GLY A 288 31.03 21.96 -5.00
CA GLY A 288 30.80 23.08 -5.90
C GLY A 288 29.92 22.74 -7.12
N PRO A 289 29.92 23.65 -8.13
CA PRO A 289 29.15 23.46 -9.34
C PRO A 289 29.65 22.26 -10.16
N GLY A 290 28.73 21.53 -10.77
CA GLY A 290 29.00 20.35 -11.58
C GLY A 290 27.72 19.79 -12.21
N ARG A 291 27.85 18.65 -12.89
CA ARG A 291 26.71 17.96 -13.47
C ARG A 291 25.70 17.60 -12.38
N ASN A 292 24.45 17.99 -12.53
CA ASN A 292 23.37 17.82 -11.57
C ASN A 292 23.70 18.32 -10.15
N CYS A 293 24.62 19.31 -10.01
CA CYS A 293 24.94 19.96 -8.76
C CYS A 293 24.22 21.30 -8.69
N PHE A 294 23.43 21.50 -7.63
CA PHE A 294 22.60 22.70 -7.45
C PHE A 294 22.94 23.38 -6.13
N ARG A 295 23.05 24.73 -6.19
CA ARG A 295 23.20 25.55 -4.99
C ARG A 295 21.84 25.63 -4.29
N MET A 296 21.81 25.24 -3.03
CA MET A 296 20.57 25.12 -2.27
C MET A 296 20.71 25.76 -0.89
N ARG A 297 19.61 26.24 -0.35
CA ARG A 297 19.51 26.69 1.04
C ARG A 297 18.73 25.67 1.84
N VAL A 298 19.21 25.39 3.05
CA VAL A 298 18.50 24.58 4.04
C VAL A 298 17.43 25.44 4.70
N ASP A 299 16.17 25.26 4.33
CA ASP A 299 15.06 26.04 4.88
C ASP A 299 14.56 25.47 6.23
N ARG A 300 14.72 24.18 6.44
CA ARG A 300 14.30 23.52 7.69
C ARG A 300 15.05 22.21 7.88
N VAL A 301 15.30 21.84 9.15
CA VAL A 301 15.77 20.51 9.54
C VAL A 301 14.81 19.84 10.50
N SER A 302 14.79 18.51 10.47
CA SER A 302 13.99 17.66 11.35
C SER A 302 14.81 16.45 11.72
N ASP A 303 14.94 16.17 13.01
CA ASP A 303 15.71 15.06 13.55
C ASP A 303 14.84 13.88 13.96
N SER A 304 15.26 12.69 13.58
CA SER A 304 14.86 11.43 14.20
C SER A 304 16.02 10.83 14.99
N ARG A 305 15.85 9.64 15.56
CA ARG A 305 16.91 8.97 16.32
C ARG A 305 18.19 8.77 15.49
N PHE A 306 18.05 8.38 14.24
CA PHE A 306 19.16 7.94 13.38
C PHE A 306 19.37 8.80 12.17
N GLU A 307 18.43 9.66 11.81
CA GLU A 307 18.42 10.43 10.59
C GLU A 307 18.15 11.91 10.85
N ARG A 308 18.75 12.77 10.03
CA ARG A 308 18.38 14.17 9.87
C ARG A 308 17.78 14.37 8.48
N THR A 309 16.60 14.95 8.41
CA THR A 309 15.95 15.34 7.14
C THR A 309 16.02 16.85 7.00
N ALA A 310 16.65 17.33 5.93
CA ALA A 310 16.67 18.73 5.55
C ALA A 310 15.64 18.98 4.43
N LEU A 311 14.96 20.11 4.50
CA LEU A 311 14.16 20.68 3.42
C LEU A 311 15.00 21.73 2.70
N LEU A 312 15.22 21.55 1.40
CA LEU A 312 16.15 22.32 0.60
C LEU A 312 15.44 23.14 -0.47
N GLY A 313 15.64 24.44 -0.48
CA GLY A 313 15.18 25.36 -1.51
C GLY A 313 16.28 25.62 -2.56
N PHE A 314 15.93 25.60 -3.84
CA PHE A 314 16.83 25.95 -4.93
C PHE A 314 17.11 27.45 -4.94
N LEU A 315 18.38 27.87 -4.96
CA LEU A 315 18.80 29.27 -5.03
C LEU A 315 18.83 29.79 -6.48
N ASP A 316 19.31 28.97 -7.40
CA ASP A 316 19.53 29.35 -8.81
C ASP A 316 18.43 28.73 -9.69
N ARG A 317 17.18 29.21 -9.52
CA ARG A 317 16.04 28.78 -10.34
C ARG A 317 16.01 29.55 -11.65
N SER A 318 15.73 28.84 -12.75
CA SER A 318 15.49 29.48 -14.04
C SER A 318 14.30 30.44 -14.02
N PRO A 319 14.31 31.52 -14.79
CA PRO A 319 13.15 32.40 -15.00
C PRO A 319 11.92 31.68 -15.60
N GLU A 320 12.11 30.56 -16.30
CA GLU A 320 11.02 29.70 -16.83
C GLU A 320 10.33 28.84 -15.76
N ALA A 321 10.82 28.88 -14.53
CA ALA A 321 10.28 28.11 -13.43
C ALA A 321 8.85 28.55 -13.05
N ALA A 322 8.07 27.62 -12.50
CA ALA A 322 6.83 27.99 -11.83
C ALA A 322 7.09 29.04 -10.73
N PRO A 323 6.19 30.00 -10.53
CA PRO A 323 6.35 31.03 -9.49
C PRO A 323 6.70 30.41 -8.14
N ALA A 324 7.59 31.06 -7.40
CA ALA A 324 7.88 30.67 -6.03
C ALA A 324 6.62 30.86 -5.17
N ILE A 325 6.36 29.92 -4.30
CA ILE A 325 5.20 29.92 -3.41
C ILE A 325 5.71 30.05 -1.98
N GLU A 326 5.16 31.02 -1.25
CA GLU A 326 5.47 31.15 0.16
C GLU A 326 4.75 30.06 0.98
N ARG A 327 5.39 29.59 2.03
CA ARG A 327 4.86 28.53 2.90
C ARG A 327 3.52 28.90 3.52
N THR A 328 3.32 30.17 3.82
CA THR A 328 2.09 30.75 4.40
C THR A 328 0.90 30.72 3.44
N GLU A 329 1.16 30.68 2.12
CA GLU A 329 0.10 30.65 1.11
C GLU A 329 -0.44 29.23 0.89
N ASP A 330 0.44 28.24 0.72
CA ASP A 330 0.07 26.84 0.51
C ASP A 330 1.26 25.93 0.86
N GLU A 331 1.23 25.33 2.07
CA GLU A 331 2.33 24.50 2.55
C GLU A 331 2.58 23.29 1.66
N MET A 332 1.56 22.67 1.07
CA MET A 332 1.74 21.52 0.19
C MET A 332 2.41 21.88 -1.13
N LYS A 333 2.01 23.00 -1.72
CA LYS A 333 2.66 23.47 -2.96
C LYS A 333 4.08 23.95 -2.69
N TYR A 334 4.33 24.59 -1.55
CA TYR A 334 5.68 24.97 -1.10
C TYR A 334 6.58 23.74 -1.01
N LEU A 335 6.17 22.69 -0.32
CA LEU A 335 6.93 21.45 -0.20
C LEU A 335 7.25 20.80 -1.55
N HIS A 336 6.34 20.89 -2.53
CA HIS A 336 6.56 20.38 -3.88
C HIS A 336 7.58 21.15 -4.72
N GLN A 337 8.00 22.34 -4.26
CA GLN A 337 9.07 23.14 -4.90
C GLN A 337 10.45 22.91 -4.26
N HIS A 338 10.51 22.12 -3.19
CA HIS A 338 11.70 21.83 -2.40
C HIS A 338 12.12 20.37 -2.54
N LEU A 339 13.38 20.10 -2.17
CA LEU A 339 13.89 18.75 -2.03
C LEU A 339 13.98 18.37 -0.56
N PHE A 340 13.60 17.14 -0.27
CA PHE A 340 13.92 16.49 1.00
C PHE A 340 15.26 15.79 0.86
N TRP A 341 16.21 16.11 1.70
CA TRP A 341 17.49 15.42 1.81
C TRP A 341 17.56 14.69 3.14
N ARG A 342 17.83 13.38 3.10
CA ARG A 342 17.92 12.54 4.29
C ARG A 342 19.35 12.11 4.50
N VAL A 343 19.89 12.39 5.68
CA VAL A 343 21.27 12.09 6.10
C VAL A 343 21.25 11.14 7.28
N ASP A 344 22.03 10.05 7.19
CA ASP A 344 22.23 9.08 8.27
C ASP A 344 23.20 9.66 9.30
N LYS A 345 22.72 9.95 10.51
CA LYS A 345 23.51 10.54 11.62
C LYS A 345 24.58 9.61 12.16
N LEU A 346 24.47 8.30 11.91
CA LEU A 346 25.46 7.33 12.37
C LEU A 346 26.64 7.17 11.39
N LYS A 347 26.46 7.59 10.14
CA LYS A 347 27.45 7.46 9.06
C LYS A 347 28.06 8.80 8.66
N THR A 348 27.52 9.90 9.15
CA THR A 348 27.93 11.26 8.75
C THR A 348 28.50 12.00 9.94
N ASP A 349 29.67 12.61 9.77
CA ASP A 349 30.30 13.44 10.80
C ASP A 349 29.37 14.59 11.20
N ALA A 350 29.36 14.93 12.49
CA ALA A 350 28.45 15.93 13.04
C ALA A 350 28.57 17.30 12.34
N GLU A 351 29.79 17.66 11.91
CA GLU A 351 30.08 18.91 11.19
C GLU A 351 29.54 18.96 9.77
N LEU A 352 29.25 17.80 9.16
CA LEU A 352 28.69 17.67 7.81
C LEU A 352 27.17 17.56 7.79
N LEU A 353 26.54 17.47 8.97
CA LEU A 353 25.08 17.45 9.07
C LEU A 353 24.50 18.83 8.67
N PRO A 354 23.44 18.88 7.84
CA PRO A 354 22.84 20.14 7.40
C PRO A 354 22.28 20.95 8.57
N HIS A 355 22.47 22.27 8.54
CA HIS A 355 21.94 23.25 9.51
C HIS A 355 20.97 24.22 8.82
N GLU A 356 19.99 24.73 9.56
CA GLU A 356 19.05 25.74 9.02
C GLU A 356 19.78 27.00 8.57
N SER A 357 19.33 27.56 7.45
CA SER A 357 19.92 28.71 6.76
C SER A 357 21.29 28.47 6.13
N GLU A 358 21.83 27.24 6.20
CA GLU A 358 23.08 26.89 5.49
C GLU A 358 22.85 26.89 3.98
N GLU A 359 23.81 27.44 3.24
CA GLU A 359 23.88 27.31 1.77
C GLU A 359 24.93 26.25 1.43
N LEU A 360 24.54 25.31 0.57
CA LEU A 360 25.40 24.19 0.19
C LEU A 360 25.10 23.71 -1.24
N TRP A 361 26.01 22.95 -1.81
CA TRP A 361 25.81 22.28 -3.09
C TRP A 361 25.28 20.87 -2.86
N ILE A 362 24.24 20.49 -3.61
CA ILE A 362 23.65 19.16 -3.61
C ILE A 362 23.77 18.56 -5.01
N HIS A 363 24.34 17.38 -5.07
CA HIS A 363 24.37 16.54 -6.26
C HIS A 363 23.17 15.60 -6.29
N ILE A 364 22.47 15.59 -7.41
CA ILE A 364 21.39 14.64 -7.72
C ILE A 364 21.97 13.57 -8.66
N PRO A 365 22.20 12.32 -8.20
CA PRO A 365 22.80 11.28 -9.04
C PRO A 365 21.93 10.94 -10.24
N ASP A 366 22.51 10.94 -11.44
CA ASP A 366 21.83 10.75 -12.71
C ASP A 366 21.33 9.30 -12.93
N ASP A 367 21.95 8.33 -12.24
CA ASP A 367 21.60 6.89 -12.23
C ASP A 367 20.55 6.51 -11.19
N LYS A 368 20.12 7.43 -10.32
CA LYS A 368 19.14 7.22 -9.24
C LYS A 368 17.81 7.92 -9.47
N LEU A 369 17.54 8.28 -10.70
CA LEU A 369 16.32 8.99 -11.11
C LEU A 369 15.26 7.99 -11.59
N TYR A 370 14.04 8.19 -11.13
CA TYR A 370 12.86 7.50 -11.65
C TYR A 370 12.15 8.39 -12.64
N LEU A 371 11.96 7.91 -13.87
CA LEU A 371 11.25 8.62 -14.94
C LEU A 371 9.99 7.83 -15.29
N VAL A 372 8.82 8.42 -15.10
CA VAL A 372 7.55 7.74 -15.34
C VAL A 372 6.62 8.54 -16.25
N GLU A 373 5.83 7.80 -17.04
CA GLU A 373 4.89 8.35 -18.04
C GLU A 373 3.43 8.39 -17.55
N ARG A 374 3.15 7.82 -16.36
CA ARG A 374 1.78 7.70 -15.81
C ARG A 374 1.65 8.35 -14.44
#